data_3432bdccbbb248cf5d677b011aa2ddfc
#
_entry.id   3432bdccbbb248cf5d677b011aa2ddfc
#
_cell.length_a   1.000
_cell.length_b   1.000
_cell.length_c   1.000
_cell.angle_alpha   90.00
_cell.angle_beta   90.00
_cell.angle_gamma   90.00
#
_symmetry.space_group_name_H-M   'P 1'
#
loop_
_entity.id
_entity.type
_entity.pdbx_description
1 polymer ?
#
loop_
_entity_poly.entity_id
_entity_poly.type
_entity_poly.pdbx_seq_one_letter_code
_entity_poly.pdbx_strand_id
1 'polypeptide(L)'
;MMIRWCITALLLCALQLPLSASAATPVDDLELDLLPVTSVNPADKDKPMVVFFSGDGGWAELDSAVSANLAKQGMPVVGWSSLTYFWSFKTPEQTAKDFQRILAYYSKEWQRSRVILIGYSFGAETFPFAITRMPPEYRKMIVGGAMLVPSISSNFEIHVSDWLQTSAPGRYPTLPEVKKIQDIPLLCLYSELEEGDLCPLLSKQSNVTLMQLSGGHNFGKRYALITKKILQALAPAIQAPVSQAAPAK
;
A
#
# COMPACT_ATOMS: atom_id res chain seq x y z
N MET A 1 28.29 -72.79 38.96
CA MET A 1 26.94 -72.32 38.54
C MET A 1 27.08 -70.81 38.31
N MET A 2 27.36 -70.47 36.99
CA MET A 2 27.71 -69.04 36.61
C MET A 2 26.47 -68.43 35.97
N ILE A 3 25.93 -67.38 36.54
CA ILE A 3 24.79 -66.62 36.01
C ILE A 3 25.33 -65.49 35.13
N ARG A 4 25.07 -65.53 33.81
CA ARG A 4 25.40 -64.51 32.86
C ARG A 4 24.28 -63.48 32.85
N TRP A 5 24.59 -62.24 33.18
CA TRP A 5 23.72 -61.10 32.98
C TRP A 5 23.86 -60.56 31.57
N CYS A 6 22.78 -60.60 30.76
CA CYS A 6 22.69 -59.87 29.49
C CYS A 6 22.17 -58.49 29.76
N ILE A 7 23.01 -57.48 29.52
CA ILE A 7 22.59 -56.08 29.53
C ILE A 7 22.15 -55.73 28.11
N THR A 8 20.86 -55.56 27.89
CA THR A 8 20.29 -55.06 26.64
C THR A 8 20.35 -53.54 26.65
N ALA A 9 21.26 -52.95 25.86
CA ALA A 9 21.33 -51.51 25.63
C ALA A 9 20.24 -51.12 24.62
N LEU A 10 19.23 -50.40 25.09
CA LEU A 10 18.24 -49.70 24.21
C LEU A 10 18.87 -48.43 23.66
N LEU A 11 19.24 -48.42 22.36
CA LEU A 11 19.58 -47.21 21.61
C LEU A 11 18.28 -46.44 21.35
N LEU A 12 18.05 -45.33 22.09
CA LEU A 12 17.09 -44.33 21.72
C LEU A 12 17.68 -43.50 20.56
N CYS A 13 17.25 -43.79 19.35
CA CYS A 13 17.51 -42.96 18.16
C CYS A 13 16.55 -41.77 18.22
N ALA A 14 17.00 -40.61 18.78
CA ALA A 14 16.25 -39.36 18.73
C ALA A 14 16.22 -38.89 17.27
N LEU A 15 15.07 -39.01 16.61
CA LEU A 15 14.80 -38.37 15.32
C LEU A 15 14.78 -36.85 15.57
N GLN A 16 15.89 -36.19 15.28
CA GLN A 16 15.93 -34.75 15.16
C GLN A 16 15.29 -34.36 13.81
N LEU A 17 13.99 -33.98 13.85
CA LEU A 17 13.36 -33.31 12.73
C LEU A 17 14.05 -31.95 12.54
N PRO A 18 14.54 -31.64 11.33
CA PRO A 18 15.06 -30.31 11.08
C PRO A 18 13.92 -29.30 11.25
N LEU A 19 14.05 -28.37 12.20
CA LEU A 19 13.24 -27.16 12.21
C LEU A 19 13.62 -26.40 10.94
N SER A 20 12.78 -26.47 9.91
CA SER A 20 12.90 -25.58 8.75
C SER A 20 12.64 -24.17 9.23
N ALA A 21 13.71 -23.42 9.51
CA ALA A 21 13.60 -21.98 9.67
C ALA A 21 13.03 -21.45 8.37
N SER A 22 11.82 -20.89 8.42
CA SER A 22 11.24 -20.15 7.30
C SER A 22 12.21 -19.02 6.98
N ALA A 23 12.74 -18.99 5.77
CA ALA A 23 13.59 -17.88 5.34
C ALA A 23 12.72 -16.60 5.36
N ALA A 24 13.22 -15.53 6.01
CA ALA A 24 12.55 -14.24 6.02
C ALA A 24 12.27 -13.76 4.60
N THR A 25 11.10 -13.20 4.35
CA THR A 25 10.76 -12.67 3.03
C THR A 25 11.50 -11.34 2.78
N PRO A 26 11.76 -10.95 1.53
CA PRO A 26 12.46 -9.70 1.21
C PRO A 26 11.77 -8.41 1.70
N VAL A 27 10.60 -8.52 2.31
CA VAL A 27 9.75 -7.40 2.78
C VAL A 27 9.32 -7.51 4.25
N ASP A 28 9.81 -8.51 4.99
CA ASP A 28 9.42 -8.71 6.40
C ASP A 28 9.78 -7.51 7.30
N ASP A 29 10.87 -6.81 6.99
CA ASP A 29 11.30 -5.61 7.70
C ASP A 29 10.43 -4.38 7.45
N LEU A 30 9.49 -4.45 6.53
CA LEU A 30 8.54 -3.37 6.23
C LEU A 30 7.25 -3.46 7.05
N GLU A 31 7.07 -4.53 7.80
CA GLU A 31 5.93 -4.74 8.71
C GLU A 31 4.57 -4.46 8.03
N LEU A 32 4.35 -5.11 6.89
CA LEU A 32 3.19 -4.86 6.07
C LEU A 32 1.93 -5.45 6.68
N ASP A 33 0.86 -4.66 6.70
CA ASP A 33 -0.48 -5.14 7.05
C ASP A 33 -1.08 -5.89 5.87
N LEU A 34 -1.00 -7.20 5.92
CA LEU A 34 -1.73 -8.06 5.01
C LEU A 34 -3.12 -8.30 5.59
N LEU A 35 -4.13 -7.81 4.91
CA LEU A 35 -5.44 -8.37 5.12
C LEU A 35 -5.33 -9.88 4.90
N PRO A 36 -6.01 -10.70 5.72
CA PRO A 36 -6.15 -12.11 5.40
C PRO A 36 -6.97 -12.22 4.10
N VAL A 37 -6.32 -11.92 2.98
CA VAL A 37 -6.77 -12.30 1.65
C VAL A 37 -6.59 -13.79 1.61
N THR A 38 -7.55 -14.49 2.16
CA THR A 38 -7.53 -15.92 2.40
C THR A 38 -7.36 -16.74 1.12
N SER A 39 -7.50 -16.11 -0.05
CA SER A 39 -7.03 -16.67 -1.32
C SER A 39 -7.00 -15.57 -2.38
N VAL A 40 -5.83 -15.26 -2.89
CA VAL A 40 -5.72 -14.60 -4.20
C VAL A 40 -6.29 -15.56 -5.22
N ASN A 41 -7.53 -15.31 -5.65
CA ASN A 41 -8.18 -16.19 -6.61
C ASN A 41 -7.41 -16.16 -7.95
N PRO A 42 -6.84 -17.26 -8.43
CA PRO A 42 -6.15 -17.30 -9.72
C PRO A 42 -7.03 -16.89 -10.91
N ALA A 43 -8.35 -17.03 -10.81
CA ALA A 43 -9.30 -16.57 -11.83
C ALA A 43 -9.34 -15.06 -11.96
N ASP A 44 -8.92 -14.31 -10.93
CA ASP A 44 -8.87 -12.84 -10.92
C ASP A 44 -7.48 -12.26 -11.29
N LYS A 45 -6.58 -13.08 -11.84
CA LYS A 45 -5.19 -12.64 -12.18
C LYS A 45 -5.11 -11.41 -13.07
N ASP A 46 -6.15 -11.13 -13.86
CA ASP A 46 -6.25 -9.99 -14.74
C ASP A 46 -6.67 -8.70 -14.00
N LYS A 47 -7.09 -8.80 -12.73
CA LYS A 47 -7.35 -7.64 -11.90
C LYS A 47 -6.07 -7.12 -11.26
N PRO A 48 -5.94 -5.79 -11.03
CA PRO A 48 -4.77 -5.26 -10.36
C PRO A 48 -4.73 -5.69 -8.89
N MET A 49 -3.53 -5.73 -8.32
CA MET A 49 -3.38 -5.68 -6.86
C MET A 49 -3.42 -4.23 -6.38
N VAL A 50 -3.61 -4.04 -5.09
CA VAL A 50 -3.62 -2.72 -4.45
C VAL A 50 -2.48 -2.63 -3.45
N VAL A 51 -1.76 -1.51 -3.42
CA VAL A 51 -0.91 -1.12 -2.31
C VAL A 51 -1.55 0.09 -1.65
N PHE A 52 -1.86 -0.04 -0.36
CA PHE A 52 -2.55 0.98 0.41
C PHE A 52 -1.62 1.57 1.48
N PHE A 53 -1.29 2.85 1.35
CA PHE A 53 -0.54 3.62 2.33
C PHE A 53 -1.52 4.21 3.34
N SER A 54 -1.42 3.84 4.61
CA SER A 54 -2.32 4.32 5.67
C SER A 54 -2.07 5.78 6.03
N GLY A 55 -2.93 6.35 6.86
CA GLY A 55 -2.68 7.63 7.50
C GLY A 55 -1.59 7.56 8.58
N ASP A 56 -1.28 8.70 9.19
CA ASP A 56 -0.31 8.84 10.29
C ASP A 56 -0.73 8.11 11.58
N GLY A 57 -2.02 7.84 11.75
CA GLY A 57 -2.55 6.98 12.81
C GLY A 57 -2.31 5.47 12.61
N GLY A 58 -1.63 5.07 11.53
CA GLY A 58 -1.40 3.67 11.18
C GLY A 58 -2.59 3.00 10.53
N TRP A 59 -2.61 1.68 10.53
CA TRP A 59 -3.66 0.88 9.89
C TRP A 59 -4.94 0.89 10.72
N ALA A 60 -5.94 1.63 10.29
CA ALA A 60 -7.15 1.92 11.03
C ALA A 60 -8.44 1.40 10.33
N GLU A 61 -9.60 1.83 10.85
CA GLU A 61 -10.91 1.37 10.38
C GLU A 61 -11.16 1.67 8.89
N LEU A 62 -10.79 2.88 8.42
CA LEU A 62 -10.95 3.27 7.01
C LEU A 62 -10.14 2.35 6.11
N ASP A 63 -8.85 2.18 6.43
CA ASP A 63 -7.92 1.38 5.64
C ASP A 63 -8.41 -0.07 5.52
N SER A 64 -8.79 -0.65 6.66
CA SER A 64 -9.31 -2.02 6.74
C SER A 64 -10.61 -2.20 5.97
N ALA A 65 -11.56 -1.28 6.10
CA ALA A 65 -12.88 -1.40 5.47
C ALA A 65 -12.80 -1.20 3.95
N VAL A 66 -12.04 -0.20 3.48
CA VAL A 66 -11.85 0.04 2.04
C VAL A 66 -11.10 -1.14 1.42
N SER A 67 -10.04 -1.61 2.06
CA SER A 67 -9.26 -2.76 1.60
C SER A 67 -10.08 -4.04 1.54
N ALA A 68 -10.90 -4.32 2.55
CA ALA A 68 -11.80 -5.48 2.55
C ALA A 68 -12.82 -5.43 1.40
N ASN A 69 -13.34 -4.23 1.08
CA ASN A 69 -14.25 -4.06 -0.03
C ASN A 69 -13.58 -4.26 -1.40
N LEU A 70 -12.31 -3.83 -1.55
CA LEU A 70 -11.51 -4.06 -2.77
C LEU A 70 -11.15 -5.54 -2.94
N ALA A 71 -10.77 -6.20 -1.85
CA ALA A 71 -10.48 -7.63 -1.85
C ALA A 71 -11.70 -8.47 -2.29
N LYS A 72 -12.93 -8.11 -1.87
CA LYS A 72 -14.17 -8.72 -2.34
C LYS A 72 -14.40 -8.54 -3.84
N GLN A 73 -13.76 -7.56 -4.47
CA GLN A 73 -13.77 -7.37 -5.93
C GLN A 73 -12.65 -8.15 -6.66
N GLY A 74 -11.91 -9.00 -5.94
CA GLY A 74 -10.81 -9.80 -6.49
C GLY A 74 -9.50 -9.04 -6.65
N MET A 75 -9.37 -7.86 -6.00
CA MET A 75 -8.13 -7.07 -5.95
C MET A 75 -7.46 -7.28 -4.58
N PRO A 76 -6.41 -8.09 -4.49
CA PRO A 76 -5.69 -8.29 -3.24
C PRO A 76 -4.99 -6.99 -2.81
N VAL A 77 -4.93 -6.77 -1.49
CA VAL A 77 -4.42 -5.52 -0.92
C VAL A 77 -3.22 -5.80 -0.01
N VAL A 78 -2.12 -5.10 -0.26
CA VAL A 78 -1.00 -4.94 0.67
C VAL A 78 -1.20 -3.63 1.40
N GLY A 79 -1.36 -3.67 2.72
CA GLY A 79 -1.39 -2.49 3.57
C GLY A 79 0.04 -2.10 3.99
N TRP A 80 0.37 -0.83 3.89
CA TRP A 80 1.61 -0.27 4.40
C TRP A 80 1.31 0.76 5.47
N SER A 81 1.60 0.40 6.72
CA SER A 81 1.36 1.26 7.88
C SER A 81 2.33 2.45 7.86
N SER A 82 1.80 3.64 7.57
CA SER A 82 2.61 4.86 7.61
C SER A 82 3.16 5.12 9.00
N LEU A 83 2.37 4.89 10.06
CA LEU A 83 2.82 5.08 11.44
C LEU A 83 4.06 4.26 11.76
N THR A 84 4.06 2.97 11.42
CA THR A 84 5.19 2.10 11.71
C THR A 84 6.38 2.45 10.84
N TYR A 85 6.18 2.61 9.53
CA TYR A 85 7.26 2.84 8.58
C TYR A 85 7.92 4.22 8.76
N PHE A 86 7.14 5.29 8.98
CA PHE A 86 7.64 6.66 9.15
C PHE A 86 7.81 7.07 10.62
N TRP A 87 7.82 6.12 11.55
CA TRP A 87 8.17 6.38 12.95
C TRP A 87 9.58 6.99 13.10
N SER A 88 10.41 6.79 12.12
CA SER A 88 11.68 7.47 11.94
C SER A 88 11.74 8.06 10.53
N PHE A 89 12.44 9.17 10.39
CA PHE A 89 12.60 9.85 9.11
C PHE A 89 13.03 8.89 7.99
N LYS A 90 12.32 8.94 6.87
CA LYS A 90 12.68 8.29 5.62
C LYS A 90 12.87 9.35 4.54
N THR A 91 13.82 9.18 3.65
CA THR A 91 13.86 10.03 2.46
C THR A 91 12.82 9.58 1.44
N PRO A 92 12.35 10.47 0.53
CA PRO A 92 11.52 10.07 -0.60
C PRO A 92 12.15 8.97 -1.45
N GLU A 93 13.48 8.97 -1.60
CA GLU A 93 14.25 7.96 -2.33
C GLU A 93 14.24 6.60 -1.62
N GLN A 94 14.39 6.60 -0.28
CA GLN A 94 14.28 5.38 0.51
C GLN A 94 12.87 4.80 0.41
N THR A 95 11.82 5.65 0.54
CA THR A 95 10.43 5.23 0.40
C THR A 95 10.15 4.62 -0.98
N ALA A 96 10.67 5.22 -2.05
CA ALA A 96 10.53 4.67 -3.41
C ALA A 96 11.22 3.30 -3.56
N LYS A 97 12.41 3.14 -2.96
CA LYS A 97 13.15 1.87 -2.98
C LYS A 97 12.42 0.77 -2.21
N ASP A 98 11.87 1.10 -1.05
CA ASP A 98 11.13 0.12 -0.24
C ASP A 98 9.79 -0.22 -0.90
N PHE A 99 9.12 0.77 -1.52
CA PHE A 99 7.93 0.50 -2.33
C PHE A 99 8.26 -0.40 -3.54
N GLN A 100 9.38 -0.21 -4.22
CA GLN A 100 9.84 -1.11 -5.28
C GLN A 100 9.99 -2.56 -4.78
N ARG A 101 10.50 -2.77 -3.55
CA ARG A 101 10.61 -4.11 -2.94
C ARG A 101 9.23 -4.75 -2.76
N ILE A 102 8.24 -3.96 -2.30
CA ILE A 102 6.84 -4.42 -2.18
C ILE A 102 6.30 -4.86 -3.54
N LEU A 103 6.47 -4.03 -4.57
CA LEU A 103 6.02 -4.36 -5.92
C LEU A 103 6.70 -5.61 -6.47
N ALA A 104 8.02 -5.72 -6.34
CA ALA A 104 8.79 -6.87 -6.82
C ALA A 104 8.35 -8.19 -6.17
N TYR A 105 8.08 -8.16 -4.86
CA TYR A 105 7.66 -9.34 -4.13
C TYR A 105 6.22 -9.74 -4.45
N TYR A 106 5.26 -8.83 -4.20
CA TYR A 106 3.83 -9.17 -4.30
C TYR A 106 3.33 -9.34 -5.72
N SER A 107 3.92 -8.66 -6.71
CA SER A 107 3.56 -8.91 -8.12
C SER A 107 3.87 -10.34 -8.55
N LYS A 108 4.98 -10.90 -8.06
CA LYS A 108 5.38 -12.28 -8.31
C LYS A 108 4.55 -13.26 -7.48
N GLU A 109 4.42 -13.00 -6.18
CA GLU A 109 3.69 -13.87 -5.24
C GLU A 109 2.22 -14.02 -5.63
N TRP A 110 1.56 -12.92 -5.99
CA TRP A 110 0.15 -12.90 -6.36
C TRP A 110 -0.10 -13.00 -7.87
N GLN A 111 0.95 -13.09 -8.67
CA GLN A 111 0.89 -13.10 -10.14
C GLN A 111 0.07 -11.92 -10.69
N ARG A 112 0.38 -10.70 -10.21
CA ARG A 112 -0.27 -9.45 -10.60
C ARG A 112 0.75 -8.52 -11.25
N SER A 113 0.50 -8.15 -12.51
CA SER A 113 1.37 -7.22 -13.26
C SER A 113 0.88 -5.77 -13.20
N ARG A 114 -0.29 -5.51 -12.61
CA ARG A 114 -0.90 -4.19 -12.52
C ARG A 114 -1.21 -3.83 -11.08
N VAL A 115 -1.01 -2.56 -10.75
CA VAL A 115 -1.10 -2.05 -9.38
C VAL A 115 -1.94 -0.79 -9.35
N ILE A 116 -2.87 -0.71 -8.41
CA ILE A 116 -3.54 0.52 -8.00
C ILE A 116 -2.92 0.97 -6.68
N LEU A 117 -2.56 2.24 -6.59
CA LEU A 117 -2.11 2.83 -5.33
C LEU A 117 -3.26 3.54 -4.65
N ILE A 118 -3.35 3.38 -3.34
CA ILE A 118 -4.27 4.17 -2.52
C ILE A 118 -3.45 4.75 -1.37
N GLY A 119 -3.65 6.02 -1.10
CA GLY A 119 -3.10 6.67 0.08
C GLY A 119 -4.19 7.40 0.82
N TYR A 120 -4.16 7.33 2.15
CA TYR A 120 -5.05 8.08 3.02
C TYR A 120 -4.24 9.06 3.87
N SER A 121 -4.66 10.33 3.89
CA SER A 121 -4.01 11.37 4.69
C SER A 121 -2.50 11.41 4.42
N PHE A 122 -1.65 11.16 5.40
CA PHE A 122 -0.21 11.08 5.28
C PHE A 122 0.25 10.12 4.15
N GLY A 123 -0.40 8.97 4.00
CA GLY A 123 -0.11 8.04 2.90
C GLY A 123 -0.40 8.65 1.53
N ALA A 124 -1.44 9.49 1.41
CA ALA A 124 -1.76 10.20 0.17
C ALA A 124 -0.77 11.31 -0.17
N GLU A 125 -0.06 11.84 0.82
CA GLU A 125 1.00 12.83 0.64
C GLU A 125 2.30 12.20 0.16
N THR A 126 2.59 10.97 0.60
CA THR A 126 3.91 10.33 0.43
C THR A 126 4.01 9.49 -0.84
N PHE A 127 2.95 8.77 -1.25
CA PHE A 127 3.05 7.90 -2.40
C PHE A 127 3.37 8.63 -3.73
N PRO A 128 2.99 9.89 -3.99
CA PRO A 128 3.40 10.58 -5.22
C PRO A 128 4.92 10.66 -5.39
N PHE A 129 5.63 10.85 -4.28
CA PHE A 129 7.11 10.86 -4.30
C PHE A 129 7.69 9.48 -4.62
N ALA A 130 7.04 8.41 -4.17
CA ALA A 130 7.45 7.06 -4.52
C ALA A 130 7.26 6.81 -6.02
N ILE A 131 6.13 7.21 -6.61
CA ILE A 131 5.87 7.08 -8.06
C ILE A 131 6.92 7.82 -8.90
N THR A 132 7.23 9.07 -8.53
CA THR A 132 8.14 9.91 -9.35
C THR A 132 9.59 9.46 -9.34
N ARG A 133 9.97 8.61 -8.37
CA ARG A 133 11.31 8.04 -8.21
C ARG A 133 11.40 6.58 -8.59
N MET A 134 10.27 5.99 -9.02
CA MET A 134 10.22 4.59 -9.39
C MET A 134 10.95 4.33 -10.71
N PRO A 135 11.77 3.27 -10.81
CA PRO A 135 12.31 2.83 -12.09
C PRO A 135 11.21 2.53 -13.11
N PRO A 136 11.44 2.80 -14.42
CA PRO A 136 10.41 2.68 -15.44
C PRO A 136 9.70 1.33 -15.51
N GLU A 137 10.41 0.24 -15.24
CA GLU A 137 9.88 -1.13 -15.24
C GLU A 137 8.83 -1.38 -14.14
N TYR A 138 8.98 -0.74 -12.98
CA TYR A 138 8.00 -0.81 -11.89
C TYR A 138 6.93 0.27 -12.03
N ARG A 139 7.32 1.48 -12.47
CA ARG A 139 6.38 2.59 -12.67
C ARG A 139 5.25 2.21 -13.63
N LYS A 140 5.54 1.53 -14.75
CA LYS A 140 4.53 1.08 -15.71
C LYS A 140 3.56 0.02 -15.18
N MET A 141 3.85 -0.61 -14.02
CA MET A 141 2.91 -1.49 -13.35
C MET A 141 1.79 -0.69 -12.68
N ILE A 142 2.04 0.58 -12.34
CA ILE A 142 1.08 1.44 -11.65
C ILE A 142 0.09 1.97 -12.67
N VAL A 143 -1.12 1.42 -12.66
CA VAL A 143 -2.16 1.74 -13.65
C VAL A 143 -3.17 2.79 -13.17
N GLY A 144 -3.13 3.17 -11.90
CA GLY A 144 -3.98 4.19 -11.32
C GLY A 144 -3.65 4.47 -9.86
N GLY A 145 -4.14 5.59 -9.32
CA GLY A 145 -3.98 5.94 -7.92
C GLY A 145 -5.18 6.70 -7.36
N ALA A 146 -5.39 6.59 -6.04
CA ALA A 146 -6.38 7.35 -5.31
C ALA A 146 -5.74 8.02 -4.08
N MET A 147 -5.83 9.33 -4.03
CA MET A 147 -5.44 10.16 -2.89
C MET A 147 -6.71 10.52 -2.10
N LEU A 148 -6.74 10.15 -0.84
CA LEU A 148 -7.86 10.41 0.07
C LEU A 148 -7.42 11.45 1.09
N VAL A 149 -7.98 12.64 1.04
CA VAL A 149 -7.67 13.82 1.88
C VAL A 149 -6.16 14.10 2.02
N PRO A 150 -5.44 14.30 0.91
CA PRO A 150 -4.02 14.61 0.94
C PRO A 150 -3.76 16.05 1.39
N SER A 151 -2.80 16.27 2.29
CA SER A 151 -2.30 17.61 2.61
C SER A 151 -1.32 18.13 1.53
N ILE A 152 -1.03 19.43 1.59
CA ILE A 152 -0.17 20.12 0.61
C ILE A 152 1.32 19.78 0.74
N SER A 153 1.73 19.15 1.85
CA SER A 153 3.13 18.81 2.13
C SER A 153 3.25 17.66 3.14
N SER A 154 4.40 16.98 3.14
CA SER A 154 4.74 15.91 4.08
C SER A 154 6.12 16.12 4.72
N ASN A 155 6.36 15.50 5.87
CA ASN A 155 7.66 15.49 6.54
C ASN A 155 8.45 14.18 6.33
N PHE A 156 7.79 13.13 5.86
CA PHE A 156 8.38 11.77 5.78
C PHE A 156 8.85 11.23 7.14
N GLU A 157 8.23 11.71 8.19
CA GLU A 157 8.43 11.33 9.58
C GLU A 157 7.14 11.66 10.34
N ILE A 158 6.75 10.81 11.28
CA ILE A 158 5.54 10.97 12.09
C ILE A 158 5.95 11.15 13.55
N HIS A 159 5.56 12.28 14.12
CA HIS A 159 5.74 12.55 15.55
C HIS A 159 4.38 12.67 16.24
N VAL A 160 4.26 12.08 17.43
CA VAL A 160 3.04 12.20 18.25
C VAL A 160 2.71 13.66 18.58
N SER A 161 3.73 14.51 18.66
CA SER A 161 3.57 15.97 18.85
C SER A 161 2.79 16.65 17.71
N ASP A 162 2.85 16.09 16.50
CA ASP A 162 2.21 16.67 15.31
C ASP A 162 0.67 16.58 15.41
N TRP A 163 0.17 15.61 16.17
CA TRP A 163 -1.28 15.47 16.45
C TRP A 163 -1.82 16.52 17.42
N LEU A 164 -0.93 17.20 18.17
CA LEU A 164 -1.30 18.19 19.18
C LEU A 164 -1.16 19.65 18.71
N GLN A 165 -0.56 19.87 17.56
CA GLN A 165 -0.27 21.22 17.05
C GLN A 165 -0.81 21.42 15.64
N THR A 166 -1.24 22.64 15.32
CA THR A 166 -1.40 23.06 13.93
C THR A 166 -0.02 23.11 13.29
N SER A 167 0.33 22.06 12.60
CA SER A 167 1.68 21.85 12.08
C SER A 167 2.09 22.94 11.09
N ALA A 168 3.32 23.40 11.19
CA ALA A 168 3.95 24.16 10.12
C ALA A 168 3.94 23.34 8.82
N PRO A 169 3.92 23.97 7.62
CA PRO A 169 3.99 23.24 6.38
C PRO A 169 5.14 22.22 6.38
N GLY A 170 4.86 21.01 5.91
CA GLY A 170 5.87 19.95 5.84
C GLY A 170 7.03 20.32 4.91
N ARG A 171 8.17 19.69 5.14
CA ARG A 171 9.43 19.92 4.42
C ARG A 171 9.34 19.63 2.92
N TYR A 172 8.46 18.71 2.51
CA TYR A 172 8.32 18.20 1.14
C TYR A 172 6.97 18.60 0.56
N PRO A 173 6.89 19.62 -0.32
CA PRO A 173 5.65 20.01 -0.98
C PRO A 173 5.10 18.92 -1.87
N THR A 174 3.85 18.49 -1.65
CA THR A 174 3.21 17.38 -2.39
C THR A 174 2.75 17.81 -3.79
N LEU A 175 2.24 19.02 -3.95
CA LEU A 175 1.70 19.51 -5.23
C LEU A 175 2.68 19.40 -6.41
N PRO A 176 3.97 19.80 -6.29
CA PRO A 176 4.93 19.65 -7.38
C PRO A 176 5.17 18.20 -7.77
N GLU A 177 5.11 17.26 -6.81
CA GLU A 177 5.29 15.84 -7.09
C GLU A 177 4.10 15.27 -7.85
N VAL A 178 2.87 15.56 -7.42
CA VAL A 178 1.67 15.11 -8.14
C VAL A 178 1.64 15.65 -9.56
N LYS A 179 2.06 16.90 -9.79
CA LYS A 179 2.13 17.51 -11.13
C LYS A 179 3.09 16.81 -12.08
N LYS A 180 4.08 16.07 -11.60
CA LYS A 180 4.99 15.24 -12.43
C LYS A 180 4.33 13.95 -12.91
N ILE A 181 3.22 13.53 -12.28
CA ILE A 181 2.49 12.32 -12.64
C ILE A 181 1.41 12.70 -13.64
N GLN A 182 1.70 12.58 -14.93
CA GLN A 182 0.77 12.94 -16.00
C GLN A 182 0.23 11.75 -16.79
N ASP A 183 0.88 10.60 -16.65
CA ASP A 183 0.64 9.36 -17.38
C ASP A 183 -0.21 8.33 -16.61
N ILE A 184 -0.47 8.57 -15.33
CA ILE A 184 -1.25 7.69 -14.44
C ILE A 184 -2.55 8.40 -14.06
N PRO A 185 -3.73 7.80 -14.30
CA PRO A 185 -4.99 8.38 -13.84
C PRO A 185 -5.05 8.39 -12.30
N LEU A 186 -5.39 9.53 -11.73
CA LEU A 186 -5.49 9.74 -10.30
C LEU A 186 -6.91 10.16 -9.92
N LEU A 187 -7.43 9.59 -8.85
CA LEU A 187 -8.56 10.14 -8.10
C LEU A 187 -8.01 10.97 -6.95
N CYS A 188 -8.49 12.20 -6.78
CA CYS A 188 -8.28 12.98 -5.57
C CYS A 188 -9.63 13.18 -4.89
N LEU A 189 -9.82 12.50 -3.75
CA LEU A 189 -11.03 12.52 -2.95
C LEU A 189 -10.81 13.36 -1.70
N TYR A 190 -11.62 14.40 -1.53
CA TYR A 190 -11.45 15.37 -0.45
C TYR A 190 -12.78 15.69 0.26
N SER A 191 -12.70 16.31 1.42
CA SER A 191 -13.85 16.71 2.21
C SER A 191 -14.01 18.24 2.21
N GLU A 192 -15.25 18.69 2.19
CA GLU A 192 -15.57 20.12 2.34
C GLU A 192 -15.21 20.70 3.71
N LEU A 193 -14.95 19.84 4.69
CA LEU A 193 -14.62 20.23 6.06
C LEU A 193 -13.10 20.23 6.34
N GLU A 194 -12.27 19.88 5.33
CA GLU A 194 -10.81 19.85 5.48
C GLU A 194 -10.19 21.13 4.92
N GLU A 195 -9.49 21.86 5.78
CA GLU A 195 -8.67 22.99 5.37
C GLU A 195 -7.28 22.51 4.91
N GLY A 196 -6.72 23.13 3.87
CA GLY A 196 -5.38 22.80 3.38
C GLY A 196 -5.30 21.52 2.54
N ASP A 197 -6.44 20.99 2.06
CA ASP A 197 -6.47 19.85 1.15
C ASP A 197 -5.82 20.17 -0.20
N LEU A 198 -5.03 19.25 -0.71
CA LEU A 198 -4.31 19.37 -1.98
C LEU A 198 -5.24 19.32 -3.20
N CYS A 199 -6.35 18.55 -3.13
CA CYS A 199 -7.18 18.22 -4.28
C CYS A 199 -7.68 19.45 -5.06
N PRO A 200 -8.17 20.52 -4.45
CA PRO A 200 -8.63 21.70 -5.19
C PRO A 200 -7.54 22.34 -6.07
N LEU A 201 -6.27 22.22 -5.67
CA LEU A 201 -5.13 22.77 -6.40
C LEU A 201 -4.79 21.97 -7.68
N LEU A 202 -5.37 20.78 -7.84
CA LEU A 202 -5.19 19.88 -8.99
C LEU A 202 -6.26 20.05 -10.07
N SER A 203 -7.17 21.01 -9.95
CA SER A 203 -8.33 21.21 -10.84
C SER A 203 -7.99 21.38 -12.34
N LYS A 204 -6.76 21.76 -12.66
CA LYS A 204 -6.26 21.95 -14.04
C LYS A 204 -5.46 20.74 -14.56
N GLN A 205 -5.28 19.69 -13.78
CA GLN A 205 -4.51 18.52 -14.17
C GLN A 205 -5.41 17.47 -14.81
N SER A 206 -5.25 17.20 -16.10
CA SER A 206 -6.19 16.44 -16.93
C SER A 206 -6.32 14.96 -16.55
N ASN A 207 -5.28 14.36 -15.95
CA ASN A 207 -5.31 12.97 -15.49
C ASN A 207 -5.83 12.82 -14.04
N VAL A 208 -6.27 13.92 -13.40
CA VAL A 208 -6.81 13.89 -12.03
C VAL A 208 -8.32 14.09 -12.06
N THR A 209 -9.04 13.11 -11.52
CA THR A 209 -10.47 13.22 -11.24
C THR A 209 -10.65 13.73 -9.82
N LEU A 210 -11.31 14.88 -9.65
CA LEU A 210 -11.62 15.43 -8.33
C LEU A 210 -13.00 14.98 -7.90
N MET A 211 -13.11 14.52 -6.65
CA MET A 211 -14.40 14.22 -6.04
C MET A 211 -14.46 14.78 -4.62
N GLN A 212 -15.53 15.48 -4.30
CA GLN A 212 -15.79 15.98 -2.96
C GLN A 212 -16.82 15.09 -2.26
N LEU A 213 -16.58 14.73 -1.02
CA LEU A 213 -17.51 14.03 -0.14
C LEU A 213 -17.62 14.78 1.18
N SER A 214 -18.81 14.74 1.79
CA SER A 214 -19.02 15.27 3.14
C SER A 214 -18.51 14.34 4.23
N GLY A 215 -18.29 14.86 5.44
CA GLY A 215 -18.06 14.07 6.65
C GLY A 215 -16.64 14.15 7.21
N GLY A 216 -15.89 15.20 6.88
CA GLY A 216 -14.55 15.48 7.44
C GLY A 216 -13.51 14.43 7.03
N HIS A 217 -12.44 14.34 7.79
CA HIS A 217 -11.25 13.56 7.46
C HIS A 217 -11.51 12.07 7.16
N ASN A 218 -12.47 11.46 7.83
CA ASN A 218 -12.85 10.05 7.62
C ASN A 218 -14.11 9.88 6.76
N PHE A 219 -14.58 10.96 6.09
CA PHE A 219 -15.78 10.97 5.25
C PHE A 219 -17.04 10.45 5.94
N GLY A 220 -17.18 10.67 7.25
CA GLY A 220 -18.30 10.20 8.05
C GLY A 220 -18.43 8.66 8.06
N LYS A 221 -17.31 7.95 7.96
CA LYS A 221 -17.22 6.47 7.95
C LYS A 221 -17.98 5.80 6.80
N ARG A 222 -18.18 6.50 5.69
CA ARG A 222 -18.89 5.96 4.51
C ARG A 222 -17.94 5.16 3.60
N TYR A 223 -17.27 4.16 4.15
CA TYR A 223 -16.19 3.41 3.48
C TYR A 223 -16.63 2.67 2.22
N ALA A 224 -17.86 2.15 2.20
CA ALA A 224 -18.43 1.54 0.99
C ALA A 224 -18.61 2.56 -0.15
N LEU A 225 -18.96 3.82 0.18
CA LEU A 225 -19.06 4.89 -0.80
C LEU A 225 -17.68 5.28 -1.32
N ILE A 226 -16.67 5.40 -0.44
CA ILE A 226 -15.27 5.66 -0.83
C ILE A 226 -14.81 4.59 -1.83
N THR A 227 -14.96 3.31 -1.49
CA THR A 227 -14.61 2.20 -2.38
C THR A 227 -15.33 2.30 -3.73
N LYS A 228 -16.63 2.57 -3.73
CA LYS A 228 -17.41 2.78 -4.96
C LYS A 228 -16.85 3.91 -5.81
N LYS A 229 -16.44 5.03 -5.20
CA LYS A 229 -15.85 6.18 -5.91
C LYS A 229 -14.48 5.86 -6.50
N ILE A 230 -13.65 5.12 -5.78
CA ILE A 230 -12.35 4.62 -6.29
C ILE A 230 -12.57 3.74 -7.51
N LEU A 231 -13.47 2.75 -7.40
CA LEU A 231 -13.78 1.83 -8.50
C LEU A 231 -14.35 2.56 -9.72
N GLN A 232 -15.22 3.55 -9.53
CA GLN A 232 -15.79 4.35 -10.62
C GLN A 232 -14.73 5.20 -11.33
N ALA A 233 -13.90 5.93 -10.58
CA ALA A 233 -12.90 6.82 -11.15
C ALA A 233 -11.79 6.07 -11.88
N LEU A 234 -11.40 4.89 -11.38
CA LEU A 234 -10.32 4.09 -11.93
C LEU A 234 -10.81 2.92 -12.80
N ALA A 235 -12.12 2.85 -13.12
CA ALA A 235 -12.69 1.77 -13.91
C ALA A 235 -11.94 1.50 -15.23
N PRO A 236 -11.58 2.51 -16.05
CA PRO A 236 -10.82 2.27 -17.28
C PRO A 236 -9.47 1.61 -17.02
N ALA A 237 -8.78 2.03 -15.94
CA ALA A 237 -7.48 1.46 -15.57
C ALA A 237 -7.60 0.04 -15.00
N ILE A 238 -8.67 -0.24 -14.24
CA ILE A 238 -8.94 -1.56 -13.65
C ILE A 238 -9.32 -2.59 -14.72
N GLN A 239 -10.11 -2.18 -15.72
CA GLN A 239 -10.66 -3.05 -16.77
C GLN A 239 -9.76 -3.16 -18.00
N ALA A 240 -8.72 -2.34 -18.14
CA ALA A 240 -7.80 -2.40 -19.26
C ALA A 240 -7.24 -3.83 -19.40
N PRO A 241 -7.13 -4.38 -20.62
CA PRO A 241 -6.52 -5.70 -20.80
C PRO A 241 -5.06 -5.67 -20.33
N VAL A 242 -4.61 -6.78 -19.75
CA VAL A 242 -3.21 -6.96 -19.41
C VAL A 242 -2.41 -6.96 -20.72
N SER A 243 -1.73 -5.85 -21.01
CA SER A 243 -0.74 -5.86 -22.11
C SER A 243 0.30 -6.92 -21.78
N GLN A 244 0.58 -7.82 -22.73
CA GLN A 244 1.63 -8.83 -22.58
C GLN A 244 3.02 -8.17 -22.55
N ALA A 245 3.28 -7.39 -21.53
CA ALA A 245 4.63 -6.94 -21.24
C ALA A 245 5.38 -8.14 -20.65
N ALA A 246 6.45 -8.54 -21.33
CA ALA A 246 7.30 -9.64 -20.89
C ALA A 246 7.67 -9.48 -19.41
N PRO A 247 7.69 -10.59 -18.61
CA PRO A 247 8.11 -10.54 -17.23
C PRO A 247 9.51 -9.91 -17.15
N ALA A 248 9.70 -9.00 -16.22
CA ALA A 248 11.02 -8.47 -15.91
C ALA A 248 11.93 -9.66 -15.55
N LYS A 249 13.04 -9.79 -16.29
CA LYS A 249 14.05 -10.84 -16.05
C LYS A 249 14.79 -10.60 -14.74
#